data_497df809b0670cf3f4df128de1de5800
#
_entry.id   497df809b0670cf3f4df128de1de5800
#
_cell.length_a   1.000
_cell.length_b   1.000
_cell.length_c   1.000
_cell.angle_alpha   90.00
_cell.angle_beta   90.00
_cell.angle_gamma   90.00
#
_symmetry.space_group_name_H-M   'P 1'
#
loop_
_entity.id
_entity.type
_entity.pdbx_description
1 polymer ?
#
loop_
_entity_poly.entity_id
_entity_poly.type
_entity_poly.pdbx_seq_one_letter_code
_entity_poly.pdbx_strand_id
1 'polypeptide(L)'
;VTPMAFNAPFAVSQNSADASYLQQMALSFIALRLNVSSEIVDASHQALLKYIRPGAQNQMKVILAEEAKLIKKDNVNSAFFQTSVRVWPQYGRVEIRGIRKTWIGNSEPFTDIKHYILILK
;
A
#
# COMPACT_ATOMS: atom_id res chain seq x y z
N VAL A 1 14.11 4.47 6.65
CA VAL A 1 14.38 5.80 6.14
C VAL A 1 14.31 5.79 4.64
N THR A 2 13.55 6.68 4.11
CA THR A 2 13.44 6.79 2.67
C THR A 2 14.45 7.79 2.15
N PRO A 3 14.96 7.59 0.94
CA PRO A 3 15.86 8.56 0.32
C PRO A 3 15.24 9.94 0.18
N MET A 4 13.94 10.00 0.09
CA MET A 4 13.22 11.26 -0.02
C MET A 4 13.50 12.18 1.15
N ALA A 5 13.73 11.59 2.31
CA ALA A 5 13.97 12.36 3.50
C ALA A 5 15.21 13.23 3.39
N PHE A 6 16.16 12.83 2.59
CA PHE A 6 17.40 13.58 2.47
C PHE A 6 17.26 14.80 1.60
N ASN A 7 16.30 14.79 0.71
CA ASN A 7 16.14 15.88 -0.22
C ASN A 7 15.16 16.94 0.25
N ALA A 8 14.35 16.59 1.20
CA ALA A 8 13.38 17.54 1.73
C ALA A 8 14.04 18.40 2.81
N PRO A 9 13.77 19.67 2.82
CA PRO A 9 14.25 20.52 3.91
C PRO A 9 13.42 20.22 5.14
N PHE A 10 13.85 19.26 5.89
CA PHE A 10 13.07 18.76 6.97
C PHE A 10 13.08 19.58 8.19
N ALA A 11 13.27 20.78 8.06
CA ALA A 11 13.09 21.64 9.18
C ALA A 11 11.65 21.65 9.63
N VAL A 12 10.99 20.56 9.46
CA VAL A 12 9.58 20.51 9.75
C VAL A 12 9.34 20.25 11.19
N SER A 13 8.12 20.46 11.58
CA SER A 13 7.68 20.22 12.93
C SER A 13 8.03 18.80 13.36
N GLN A 14 8.47 18.68 14.59
CA GLN A 14 8.74 17.37 15.15
C GLN A 14 7.49 16.56 15.41
N ASN A 15 6.34 17.24 15.46
CA ASN A 15 5.09 16.59 15.81
C ASN A 15 4.30 16.11 14.61
N SER A 16 4.77 16.42 13.42
CA SER A 16 4.10 15.95 12.21
C SER A 16 5.15 15.58 11.19
N ALA A 17 4.88 14.54 10.45
CA ALA A 17 5.76 14.14 9.38
C ALA A 17 5.56 15.06 8.19
N ASP A 18 6.59 15.18 7.39
CA ASP A 18 6.53 15.90 6.13
C ASP A 18 5.49 15.24 5.21
N ALA A 19 4.74 16.06 4.50
CA ALA A 19 3.70 15.54 3.60
C ALA A 19 4.29 14.60 2.53
N SER A 20 5.47 14.93 2.02
CA SER A 20 6.13 14.07 1.03
C SER A 20 6.45 12.70 1.60
N TYR A 21 6.92 12.67 2.84
CA TYR A 21 7.24 11.42 3.50
C TYR A 21 6.00 10.57 3.70
N LEU A 22 4.92 11.16 4.20
CA LEU A 22 3.66 10.44 4.39
C LEU A 22 3.12 9.91 3.08
N GLN A 23 3.18 10.71 2.04
CA GLN A 23 2.74 10.31 0.72
C GLN A 23 3.54 9.11 0.23
N GLN A 24 4.86 9.16 0.38
CA GLN A 24 5.73 8.09 -0.08
C GLN A 24 5.46 6.80 0.68
N MET A 25 5.28 6.89 2.00
CA MET A 25 4.98 5.71 2.81
C MET A 25 3.65 5.09 2.40
N ALA A 26 2.64 5.92 2.21
CA ALA A 26 1.31 5.42 1.84
C ALA A 26 1.33 4.76 0.46
N LEU A 27 2.01 5.37 -0.50
CA LEU A 27 2.11 4.81 -1.84
C LEU A 27 2.88 3.50 -1.85
N SER A 28 3.94 3.40 -1.04
CA SER A 28 4.70 2.15 -0.92
C SER A 28 3.84 1.03 -0.34
N PHE A 29 3.07 1.35 0.69
CA PHE A 29 2.17 0.39 1.30
C PHE A 29 1.14 -0.13 0.29
N ILE A 30 0.50 0.79 -0.43
CA ILE A 30 -0.51 0.44 -1.41
C ILE A 30 0.08 -0.40 -2.54
N ALA A 31 1.28 -0.04 -3.00
CA ALA A 31 1.94 -0.81 -4.05
C ALA A 31 2.21 -2.24 -3.60
N LEU A 32 2.68 -2.43 -2.38
CA LEU A 32 2.95 -3.77 -1.86
C LEU A 32 1.68 -4.59 -1.71
N ARG A 33 0.55 -3.96 -1.47
CA ARG A 33 -0.70 -4.68 -1.29
C ARG A 33 -1.44 -4.94 -2.58
N LEU A 34 -1.38 -4.02 -3.53
CA LEU A 34 -2.24 -4.08 -4.71
C LEU A 34 -1.53 -4.47 -5.99
N ASN A 35 -0.21 -4.32 -6.07
CA ASN A 35 0.56 -4.78 -7.23
C ASN A 35 1.12 -6.14 -6.91
N VAL A 36 0.33 -7.18 -7.15
CA VAL A 36 0.71 -8.54 -6.76
C VAL A 36 0.45 -9.55 -7.87
N SER A 37 1.15 -10.66 -7.77
CA SER A 37 0.93 -11.83 -8.60
C SER A 37 1.16 -13.06 -7.73
N SER A 38 0.84 -14.23 -8.25
CA SER A 38 1.04 -15.46 -7.48
C SER A 38 2.52 -15.71 -7.16
N GLU A 39 3.43 -15.21 -8.01
CA GLU A 39 4.87 -15.42 -7.81
C GLU A 39 5.46 -14.55 -6.72
N ILE A 40 4.92 -13.34 -6.53
CA ILE A 40 5.55 -12.36 -5.64
C ILE A 40 4.74 -12.06 -4.39
N VAL A 41 3.52 -12.60 -4.27
CA VAL A 41 2.61 -12.20 -3.20
C VAL A 41 3.19 -12.43 -1.82
N ASP A 42 3.89 -13.53 -1.60
CA ASP A 42 4.47 -13.81 -0.28
C ASP A 42 5.55 -12.80 0.08
N ALA A 43 6.42 -12.48 -0.84
CA ALA A 43 7.47 -11.49 -0.60
C ALA A 43 6.87 -10.10 -0.40
N SER A 44 5.86 -9.76 -1.18
CA SER A 44 5.19 -8.47 -1.03
C SER A 44 4.52 -8.35 0.32
N HIS A 45 3.84 -9.40 0.78
CA HIS A 45 3.17 -9.40 2.08
C HIS A 45 4.17 -9.32 3.22
N GLN A 46 5.32 -9.97 3.11
CA GLN A 46 6.34 -9.86 4.14
C GLN A 46 6.88 -8.44 4.24
N ALA A 47 7.12 -7.82 3.11
CA ALA A 47 7.56 -6.43 3.09
C ALA A 47 6.49 -5.50 3.66
N LEU A 48 5.22 -5.78 3.34
CA LEU A 48 4.10 -4.97 3.81
C LEU A 48 3.97 -5.00 5.32
N LEU A 49 4.20 -6.17 5.94
CA LEU A 49 4.07 -6.31 7.39
C LEU A 49 5.02 -5.40 8.15
N LYS A 50 6.13 -5.01 7.55
CA LYS A 50 7.06 -4.08 8.18
C LYS A 50 6.48 -2.69 8.38
N TYR A 51 5.44 -2.34 7.63
CA TYR A 51 4.75 -1.06 7.78
C TYR A 51 3.65 -1.10 8.81
N ILE A 52 3.32 -2.29 9.33
CA ILE A 52 2.21 -2.47 10.27
C ILE A 52 2.74 -2.37 11.69
N ARG A 53 2.00 -1.68 12.54
CA ARG A 53 2.37 -1.57 13.95
C ARG A 53 2.42 -2.95 14.60
N PRO A 54 3.36 -3.17 15.53
CA PRO A 54 3.51 -4.50 16.15
C PRO A 54 2.20 -5.07 16.71
N GLY A 55 1.37 -4.23 17.31
CA GLY A 55 0.12 -4.70 17.89
C GLY A 55 -0.91 -5.18 16.89
N ALA A 56 -0.77 -4.83 15.63
CA ALA A 56 -1.70 -5.22 14.58
C ALA A 56 -1.12 -6.26 13.62
N GLN A 57 0.13 -6.64 13.78
CA GLN A 57 0.79 -7.52 12.83
C GLN A 57 0.18 -8.90 12.76
N ASN A 58 -0.18 -9.48 13.90
CA ASN A 58 -0.74 -10.83 13.91
C ASN A 58 -2.08 -10.88 13.18
N GLN A 59 -2.92 -9.89 13.42
CA GLN A 59 -4.20 -9.81 12.75
C GLN A 59 -4.02 -9.62 11.24
N MET A 60 -3.09 -8.77 10.85
CA MET A 60 -2.80 -8.53 9.45
C MET A 60 -2.24 -9.78 8.78
N LYS A 61 -1.40 -10.55 9.48
CA LYS A 61 -0.87 -11.81 8.94
C LYS A 61 -1.98 -12.76 8.54
N VAL A 62 -3.02 -12.85 9.35
CA VAL A 62 -4.15 -13.73 9.04
C VAL A 62 -4.87 -13.26 7.77
N ILE A 63 -5.11 -11.96 7.68
CA ILE A 63 -5.78 -11.39 6.52
C ILE A 63 -4.95 -11.60 5.26
N LEU A 64 -3.66 -11.33 5.34
CA LEU A 64 -2.76 -11.46 4.19
C LEU A 64 -2.59 -12.92 3.76
N ALA A 65 -2.60 -13.85 4.72
CA ALA A 65 -2.50 -15.28 4.40
C ALA A 65 -3.70 -15.73 3.59
N GLU A 66 -4.89 -15.28 3.94
CA GLU A 66 -6.09 -15.61 3.18
C GLU A 66 -6.05 -14.99 1.78
N GLU A 67 -5.60 -13.76 1.68
CA GLU A 67 -5.44 -13.12 0.38
C GLU A 67 -4.44 -13.86 -0.50
N ALA A 68 -3.29 -14.25 0.07
CA ALA A 68 -2.27 -14.96 -0.68
C ALA A 68 -2.78 -16.31 -1.19
N LYS A 69 -3.56 -16.99 -0.36
CA LYS A 69 -4.15 -18.27 -0.73
C LYS A 69 -5.04 -18.12 -1.96
N LEU A 70 -5.89 -17.12 -1.98
CA LEU A 70 -6.77 -16.86 -3.11
C LEU A 70 -6.00 -16.44 -4.36
N ILE A 71 -5.00 -15.59 -4.18
CA ILE A 71 -4.16 -15.12 -5.28
C ILE A 71 -3.47 -16.30 -5.97
N LYS A 72 -2.94 -17.21 -5.18
CA LYS A 72 -2.25 -18.39 -5.73
C LYS A 72 -3.23 -19.37 -6.36
N LYS A 73 -4.36 -19.61 -5.72
CA LYS A 73 -5.34 -20.57 -6.18
C LYS A 73 -5.90 -20.18 -7.54
N ASP A 74 -6.25 -18.90 -7.68
CA ASP A 74 -6.92 -18.41 -8.89
C ASP A 74 -5.96 -17.76 -9.87
N ASN A 75 -4.66 -17.80 -9.58
CA ASN A 75 -3.63 -17.17 -10.40
C ASN A 75 -3.98 -15.71 -10.68
N VAL A 76 -4.18 -14.96 -9.62
CA VAL A 76 -4.58 -13.56 -9.72
C VAL A 76 -3.37 -12.66 -9.89
N ASN A 77 -3.48 -11.73 -10.82
CA ASN A 77 -2.53 -10.63 -10.96
C ASN A 77 -3.30 -9.34 -10.79
N SER A 78 -2.73 -8.37 -10.08
CA SER A 78 -3.38 -7.08 -9.97
C SER A 78 -2.37 -5.97 -10.03
N ALA A 79 -2.82 -4.81 -10.52
CA ALA A 79 -2.03 -3.60 -10.61
C ALA A 79 -2.90 -2.42 -10.24
N PHE A 80 -2.31 -1.47 -9.53
CA PHE A 80 -3.01 -0.28 -9.10
C PHE A 80 -2.34 0.94 -9.71
N PHE A 81 -3.14 1.82 -10.29
CA PHE A 81 -2.68 3.05 -10.91
C PHE A 81 -3.31 4.23 -10.19
N GLN A 82 -2.52 4.96 -9.45
CA GLN A 82 -3.05 6.09 -8.70
C GLN A 82 -3.44 7.23 -9.63
N THR A 83 -4.54 7.88 -9.34
CA THR A 83 -5.00 9.05 -10.08
C THR A 83 -4.94 10.32 -9.24
N SER A 84 -5.05 10.20 -7.93
CA SER A 84 -4.90 11.36 -7.05
C SER A 84 -4.45 10.92 -5.67
N VAL A 85 -3.72 11.82 -5.01
CA VAL A 85 -3.26 11.62 -3.63
C VAL A 85 -3.46 12.93 -2.89
N ARG A 86 -4.04 12.84 -1.70
CA ARG A 86 -4.20 14.00 -0.82
C ARG A 86 -3.66 13.66 0.54
N VAL A 87 -2.95 14.59 1.15
CA VAL A 87 -2.27 14.37 2.43
C VAL A 87 -2.72 15.41 3.43
N TRP A 88 -3.03 14.96 4.64
CA TRP A 88 -3.29 15.81 5.79
C TRP A 88 -2.22 15.52 6.84
N PRO A 89 -1.08 16.22 6.78
CA PRO A 89 0.07 15.87 7.63
C PRO A 89 -0.24 15.95 9.12
N GLN A 90 -1.05 16.90 9.53
CA GLN A 90 -1.38 17.09 10.93
C GLN A 90 -2.14 15.89 11.52
N TYR A 91 -2.78 15.10 10.69
CA TYR A 91 -3.52 13.91 11.13
C TYR A 91 -2.84 12.62 10.73
N GLY A 92 -1.72 12.70 10.03
CA GLY A 92 -1.09 11.51 9.47
C GLY A 92 -1.98 10.78 8.47
N ARG A 93 -2.87 11.50 7.81
CA ARG A 93 -3.86 10.90 6.93
C ARG A 93 -3.46 11.07 5.47
N VAL A 94 -3.58 10.00 4.70
CA VAL A 94 -3.34 10.01 3.26
C VAL A 94 -4.52 9.37 2.56
N GLU A 95 -5.07 10.07 1.58
CA GLU A 95 -6.15 9.56 0.74
C GLU A 95 -5.60 9.27 -0.64
N ILE A 96 -5.80 8.06 -1.12
CA ILE A 96 -5.31 7.65 -2.43
C ILE A 96 -6.48 7.16 -3.26
N ARG A 97 -6.64 7.71 -4.44
CA ARG A 97 -7.64 7.26 -5.40
C ARG A 97 -6.94 6.73 -6.63
N GLY A 98 -7.53 5.73 -7.23
CA GLY A 98 -6.94 5.17 -8.43
C GLY A 98 -7.78 4.08 -9.04
N ILE A 99 -7.18 3.41 -9.99
CA ILE A 99 -7.82 2.35 -10.76
C ILE A 99 -7.04 1.07 -10.50
N ARG A 100 -7.75 0.01 -10.12
CA ARG A 100 -7.16 -1.30 -9.95
C ARG A 100 -7.58 -2.19 -11.12
N LYS A 101 -6.61 -2.81 -11.76
CA LYS A 101 -6.88 -3.82 -12.78
C LYS A 101 -6.55 -5.19 -12.21
N THR A 102 -7.44 -6.14 -12.42
CA THR A 102 -7.28 -7.49 -11.90
C THR A 102 -7.46 -8.49 -13.02
N TRP A 103 -6.49 -9.41 -13.13
CA TRP A 103 -6.52 -10.51 -14.10
C TRP A 103 -6.65 -11.81 -13.30
N ILE A 104 -7.63 -12.62 -13.65
CA ILE A 104 -7.81 -13.93 -13.02
C ILE A 104 -7.56 -15.00 -14.07
N GLY A 105 -6.46 -15.74 -13.89
CA GLY A 105 -6.05 -16.73 -14.86
C GLY A 105 -5.81 -16.12 -16.23
N ASN A 106 -6.44 -16.67 -17.24
CA ASN A 106 -6.32 -16.18 -18.61
C ASN A 106 -7.49 -15.29 -19.02
N SER A 107 -8.33 -14.90 -18.06
CA SER A 107 -9.48 -14.05 -18.34
C SER A 107 -9.04 -12.63 -18.65
N GLU A 108 -9.93 -11.91 -19.33
CA GLU A 108 -9.71 -10.49 -19.54
C GLU A 108 -9.73 -9.75 -18.21
N PRO A 109 -8.94 -8.68 -18.07
CA PRO A 109 -8.92 -7.95 -16.81
C PRO A 109 -10.22 -7.19 -16.60
N PHE A 110 -10.58 -7.05 -15.34
CA PHE A 110 -11.64 -6.13 -14.98
C PHE A 110 -11.04 -4.97 -14.19
N THR A 111 -11.73 -3.86 -14.22
CA THR A 111 -11.24 -2.60 -13.69
C THR A 111 -12.19 -2.07 -12.63
N ASP A 112 -11.62 -1.68 -11.48
CA ASP A 112 -12.36 -1.06 -10.39
C ASP A 112 -11.78 0.29 -10.07
N ILE A 113 -12.65 1.21 -9.67
CA ILE A 113 -12.22 2.47 -9.10
C ILE A 113 -12.11 2.26 -7.60
N LYS A 114 -10.94 2.58 -7.05
CA LYS A 114 -10.65 2.36 -5.63
C LYS A 114 -10.31 3.65 -4.93
N HIS A 115 -10.67 3.69 -3.65
CA HIS A 115 -10.40 4.83 -2.79
C HIS A 115 -9.92 4.28 -1.45
N TYR A 116 -8.70 4.61 -1.07
CA TYR A 116 -8.10 4.13 0.17
C TYR A 116 -7.75 5.31 1.06
N ILE A 117 -7.99 5.12 2.34
CA ILE A 117 -7.62 6.10 3.37
C ILE A 117 -6.68 5.40 4.33
N LEU A 118 -5.48 5.95 4.48
CA LEU A 118 -4.49 5.41 5.40
C LEU A 118 -4.22 6.42 6.50
N ILE A 119 -4.11 5.91 7.71
CA ILE A 119 -3.72 6.71 8.88
C ILE A 119 -2.37 6.20 9.31
N LEU A 120 -1.37 7.05 9.21
CA LEU A 120 0.01 6.71 9.55
C LEU A 120 0.35 7.34 10.89
N LYS A 121 0.92 6.54 11.76
CA LYS A 121 1.26 7.00 13.11
C LYS A 121 2.72 6.76 13.45
#